data_a41bb635af7b2a87e905cc1785678ffc
#
_entry.id   a41bb635af7b2a87e905cc1785678ffc
#
_cell.length_a   1.000
_cell.length_b   1.000
_cell.length_c   1.000
_cell.angle_alpha   90.00
_cell.angle_beta   90.00
_cell.angle_gamma   90.00
#
_symmetry.space_group_name_H-M   'P 1'
#
loop_
_entity.id
_entity.type
_entity.pdbx_description
1 polymer ?
#
loop_
_entity_poly.entity_id
_entity_poly.type
_entity_poly.pdbx_seq_one_letter_code
_entity_poly.pdbx_strand_id
1 'polypeptide(L)'
;MAYHDHPAVRCPTVSRVDDVGERDGWRCWLCDEPVDPAMSVNDPRGPSVDQIITKARAKAKGPAEERLAHRGCNTRKGAVAPVVPWPEHLFVVDPAPIFETVENLQRKGGRAVVGRCPSRADGDEAAAWLVDRVTRLAPGAPMRATLEPGGGQFMLVLHA
;
A
#
# COMPACT_ATOMS: atom_id res chain seq x y z
N MET A 1 -1.45 60.47 8.41
CA MET A 1 -2.15 59.22 8.06
C MET A 1 -1.10 58.18 7.76
N ALA A 2 -0.89 57.24 8.68
CA ALA A 2 0.10 56.20 8.56
C ALA A 2 -0.58 54.93 8.02
N TYR A 3 -0.20 54.49 6.82
CA TYR A 3 -0.62 53.21 6.27
C TYR A 3 0.13 52.09 7.02
N HIS A 4 -0.59 51.27 7.78
CA HIS A 4 -0.08 50.04 8.36
C HIS A 4 -0.03 48.99 7.25
N ASP A 5 1.18 48.71 6.81
CA ASP A 5 1.50 47.59 5.95
C ASP A 5 1.33 46.28 6.75
N HIS A 6 0.26 45.55 6.44
CA HIS A 6 0.05 44.22 7.03
C HIS A 6 0.87 43.25 6.20
N PRO A 7 1.81 42.50 6.81
CA PRO A 7 2.50 41.47 6.06
C PRO A 7 1.48 40.39 5.68
N ALA A 8 1.34 40.17 4.39
CA ALA A 8 0.55 39.06 3.87
C ALA A 8 1.10 37.73 4.44
N VAL A 9 0.31 37.09 5.29
CA VAL A 9 0.56 35.74 5.75
C VAL A 9 0.52 34.83 4.51
N ARG A 10 1.69 34.48 3.98
CA ARG A 10 1.80 33.45 2.95
C ARG A 10 1.39 32.14 3.61
N CYS A 11 0.23 31.59 3.27
CA CYS A 11 -0.06 30.17 3.54
C CYS A 11 1.10 29.36 2.96
N PRO A 12 1.71 28.45 3.76
CA PRO A 12 2.70 27.54 3.20
C PRO A 12 2.04 26.77 2.07
N THR A 13 2.58 26.84 0.87
CA THR A 13 2.19 25.97 -0.23
C THR A 13 2.56 24.56 0.16
N VAL A 14 1.56 23.77 0.56
CA VAL A 14 1.72 22.34 0.85
C VAL A 14 2.27 21.70 -0.43
N SER A 15 3.34 20.93 -0.30
CA SER A 15 3.93 20.28 -1.45
C SER A 15 3.08 19.04 -1.84
N ARG A 16 3.12 18.63 -3.10
CA ARG A 16 2.45 17.41 -3.58
C ARG A 16 2.86 16.16 -2.78
N VAL A 17 4.09 16.12 -2.30
CA VAL A 17 4.60 15.05 -1.45
C VAL A 17 3.93 15.06 -0.08
N ASP A 18 3.71 16.25 0.49
CA ASP A 18 3.04 16.38 1.77
C ASP A 18 1.58 15.93 1.70
N ASP A 19 0.84 16.37 0.66
CA ASP A 19 -0.56 15.97 0.45
C ASP A 19 -0.71 14.45 0.33
N VAL A 20 0.15 13.81 -0.45
CA VAL A 20 0.16 12.35 -0.64
C VAL A 20 0.62 11.65 0.63
N GLY A 21 1.64 12.21 1.31
CA GLY A 21 2.17 11.67 2.56
C GLY A 21 1.14 11.64 3.67
N GLU A 22 0.41 12.72 3.88
CA GLU A 22 -0.66 12.80 4.88
C GLU A 22 -1.80 11.84 4.56
N ARG A 23 -2.23 11.79 3.31
CA ARG A 23 -3.27 10.86 2.87
C ARG A 23 -2.89 9.39 3.10
N ASP A 24 -1.64 9.04 2.83
CA ASP A 24 -1.12 7.67 2.94
C ASP A 24 -0.54 7.37 4.34
N GLY A 25 -0.71 8.28 5.31
CA GLY A 25 -0.27 8.11 6.69
C GLY A 25 1.25 8.00 6.85
N TRP A 26 2.00 8.63 5.97
CA TRP A 26 3.46 8.60 5.91
C TRP A 26 4.04 7.18 5.93
N ARG A 27 3.40 6.25 5.21
CA ARG A 27 3.89 4.89 5.00
C ARG A 27 4.13 4.60 3.52
N CYS A 28 5.21 3.91 3.24
CA CYS A 28 5.54 3.45 1.90
C CYS A 28 4.56 2.35 1.46
N TRP A 29 3.82 2.58 0.40
CA TRP A 29 2.85 1.61 -0.10
C TRP A 29 3.49 0.33 -0.66
N LEU A 30 4.80 0.36 -0.97
CA LEU A 30 5.54 -0.80 -1.48
C LEU A 30 6.08 -1.70 -0.37
N CYS A 31 6.80 -1.14 0.62
CA CYS A 31 7.43 -1.93 1.68
C CYS A 31 6.72 -1.86 3.04
N ASP A 32 5.70 -1.01 3.18
CA ASP A 32 4.92 -0.78 4.40
C ASP A 32 5.70 -0.15 5.58
N GLU A 33 6.92 0.28 5.36
CA GLU A 33 7.70 0.97 6.38
C GLU A 33 7.38 2.47 6.44
N PRO A 34 7.54 3.11 7.61
CA PRO A 34 7.36 4.55 7.74
C PRO A 34 8.29 5.34 6.83
N VAL A 35 7.78 6.44 6.26
CA VAL A 35 8.55 7.42 5.50
C VAL A 35 8.72 8.68 6.33
N ASP A 36 9.95 9.10 6.58
CA ASP A 36 10.24 10.33 7.32
C ASP A 36 10.04 11.56 6.39
N PRO A 37 9.07 12.44 6.70
CA PRO A 37 8.84 13.65 5.89
C PRO A 37 10.02 14.62 5.90
N ALA A 38 10.84 14.60 6.94
CA ALA A 38 12.01 15.46 7.07
C ALA A 38 13.26 14.92 6.36
N MET A 39 13.20 13.68 5.87
CA MET A 39 14.33 13.08 5.16
C MET A 39 14.56 13.79 3.81
N SER A 40 15.83 13.95 3.45
CA SER A 40 16.20 14.54 2.16
C SER A 40 15.55 13.76 1.00
N VAL A 41 14.99 14.50 0.05
CA VAL A 41 14.44 13.92 -1.19
C VAL A 41 15.50 13.19 -2.05
N ASN A 42 16.79 13.39 -1.75
CA ASN A 42 17.90 12.69 -2.42
C ASN A 42 18.30 11.40 -1.69
N ASP A 43 17.86 11.19 -0.44
CA ASP A 43 18.10 9.96 0.31
C ASP A 43 17.17 8.85 -0.24
N PRO A 44 17.66 7.61 -0.44
CA PRO A 44 16.82 6.49 -0.85
C PRO A 44 15.63 6.20 0.08
N ARG A 45 15.73 6.58 1.36
CA ARG A 45 14.66 6.46 2.37
C ARG A 45 13.72 7.66 2.37
N GLY A 46 14.06 8.74 1.65
CA GLY A 46 13.28 9.97 1.58
C GLY A 46 11.95 9.78 0.84
N PRO A 47 11.03 10.74 1.01
CA PRO A 47 9.70 10.68 0.43
C PRO A 47 9.74 10.84 -1.10
N SER A 48 8.87 10.10 -1.76
CA SER A 48 8.66 10.14 -3.21
C SER A 48 7.21 9.82 -3.53
N VAL A 49 6.66 10.46 -4.55
CA VAL A 49 5.34 10.12 -5.08
C VAL A 49 5.51 9.14 -6.23
N ASP A 50 4.91 7.97 -6.10
CA ASP A 50 4.88 6.92 -7.11
C ASP A 50 3.54 6.93 -7.85
N GLN A 51 3.59 6.72 -9.15
CA GLN A 51 2.40 6.51 -9.96
C GLN A 51 2.11 5.01 -10.09
N ILE A 52 0.94 4.59 -9.62
CA ILE A 52 0.53 3.19 -9.74
C ILE A 52 0.14 2.91 -11.18
N ILE A 53 0.90 2.04 -11.83
CA ILE A 53 0.61 1.51 -13.16
C ILE A 53 0.06 0.09 -12.98
N THR A 54 -1.23 -0.08 -13.21
CA THR A 54 -1.87 -1.39 -13.21
C THR A 54 -2.22 -1.80 -14.65
N LYS A 55 -2.42 -3.11 -14.89
CA LYS A 55 -2.89 -3.60 -16.19
C LYS A 55 -4.24 -2.98 -16.58
N ALA A 56 -5.11 -2.74 -15.60
CA ALA A 56 -6.39 -2.08 -15.81
C ALA A 56 -6.22 -0.60 -16.17
N ARG A 57 -5.30 0.11 -15.47
CA ARG A 57 -5.05 1.53 -15.70
C ARG A 57 -4.23 1.81 -16.96
N ALA A 58 -3.34 0.92 -17.38
CA ALA A 58 -2.63 1.05 -18.65
C ALA A 58 -3.59 1.13 -19.86
N LYS A 59 -4.82 0.61 -19.71
CA LYS A 59 -5.88 0.67 -20.73
C LYS A 59 -6.87 1.80 -20.49
N ALA A 60 -6.94 2.39 -19.30
CA ALA A 60 -7.87 3.46 -18.96
C ALA A 60 -7.26 4.83 -19.24
N LYS A 61 -8.03 5.71 -19.90
CA LYS A 61 -7.68 7.13 -20.02
C LYS A 61 -8.11 7.84 -18.73
N GLY A 62 -7.19 8.12 -17.85
CA GLY A 62 -7.47 8.83 -16.60
C GLY A 62 -6.19 9.14 -15.82
N PRO A 63 -6.25 10.00 -14.79
CA PRO A 63 -5.09 10.29 -13.97
C PRO A 63 -4.61 9.02 -13.28
N ALA A 64 -3.30 8.80 -13.28
CA ALA A 64 -2.69 7.73 -12.52
C ALA A 64 -2.95 7.94 -11.03
N GLU A 65 -3.22 6.86 -10.30
CA GLU A 65 -3.28 6.91 -8.85
C GLU A 65 -1.87 7.10 -8.30
N GLU A 66 -1.74 8.02 -7.35
CA GLU A 66 -0.47 8.37 -6.73
C GLU A 66 -0.44 7.87 -5.31
N ARG A 67 0.70 7.30 -4.91
CA ARG A 67 0.91 6.80 -3.56
C ARG A 67 2.29 7.21 -3.06
N LEU A 68 2.39 7.37 -1.74
CA LEU A 68 3.68 7.63 -1.09
C LEU A 68 4.56 6.39 -1.12
N ALA A 69 5.82 6.57 -1.49
CA ALA A 69 6.85 5.54 -1.45
C ALA A 69 8.18 6.11 -0.99
N HIS A 70 9.05 5.27 -0.45
CA HIS A 70 10.46 5.62 -0.37
C HIS A 70 11.02 5.80 -1.79
N ARG A 71 11.88 6.78 -1.97
CA ARG A 71 12.55 7.01 -3.26
C ARG A 71 13.24 5.75 -3.79
N GLY A 72 13.95 5.01 -2.92
CA GLY A 72 14.60 3.76 -3.29
C GLY A 72 13.63 2.66 -3.71
N CYS A 73 12.47 2.57 -3.06
CA CYS A 73 11.42 1.62 -3.44
C CYS A 73 10.80 1.97 -4.79
N ASN A 74 10.49 3.25 -5.01
CA ASN A 74 9.96 3.77 -6.27
C ASN A 74 10.95 3.54 -7.43
N THR A 75 12.23 3.85 -7.21
CA THR A 75 13.28 3.63 -8.22
C THR A 75 13.44 2.16 -8.58
N ARG A 76 13.43 1.24 -7.59
CA ARG A 76 13.51 -0.20 -7.85
C ARG A 76 12.29 -0.75 -8.58
N LYS A 77 11.10 -0.26 -8.25
CA LYS A 77 9.86 -0.62 -8.95
C LYS A 77 9.90 -0.17 -10.41
N GLY A 78 10.36 1.04 -10.67
CA GLY A 78 10.36 1.63 -12.01
C GLY A 78 8.96 1.72 -12.62
N ALA A 79 8.86 1.44 -13.92
CA ALA A 79 7.61 1.50 -14.69
C ALA A 79 6.85 0.17 -14.77
N VAL A 80 7.13 -0.76 -13.88
CA VAL A 80 6.48 -2.09 -13.87
C VAL A 80 5.32 -2.16 -12.88
N ALA A 81 4.43 -3.14 -13.07
CA ALA A 81 3.38 -3.43 -12.10
C ALA A 81 4.01 -3.82 -10.75
N PRO A 82 3.55 -3.26 -9.65
CA PRO A 82 4.17 -3.50 -8.36
C PRO A 82 3.92 -4.92 -7.85
N VAL A 83 4.94 -5.47 -7.24
CA VAL A 83 4.81 -6.64 -6.37
C VAL A 83 4.97 -6.16 -4.94
N VAL A 84 3.88 -6.17 -4.18
CA VAL A 84 3.89 -5.83 -2.75
C VAL A 84 4.34 -7.06 -1.99
N PRO A 85 5.48 -7.01 -1.29
CA PRO A 85 6.04 -8.18 -0.66
C PRO A 85 5.28 -8.59 0.61
N TRP A 86 5.29 -9.87 0.88
CA TRP A 86 4.95 -10.43 2.17
C TRP A 86 6.16 -10.32 3.11
N PRO A 87 5.96 -10.12 4.44
CA PRO A 87 7.05 -10.17 5.40
C PRO A 87 7.65 -11.58 5.49
N GLU A 88 8.97 -11.65 5.54
CA GLU A 88 9.69 -12.92 5.60
C GLU A 88 9.45 -13.72 6.89
N HIS A 89 9.05 -13.05 7.98
CA HIS A 89 8.77 -13.69 9.25
C HIS A 89 7.42 -14.45 9.29
N LEU A 90 6.53 -14.22 8.33
CA LEU A 90 5.25 -14.90 8.25
C LEU A 90 5.41 -16.26 7.53
N PHE A 91 4.93 -17.32 8.17
CA PHE A 91 4.93 -18.66 7.59
C PHE A 91 3.76 -18.86 6.62
N VAL A 92 3.87 -18.28 5.43
CA VAL A 92 2.88 -18.41 4.36
C VAL A 92 3.48 -19.21 3.22
N VAL A 93 2.86 -20.32 2.87
CA VAL A 93 3.26 -21.18 1.75
C VAL A 93 2.54 -20.71 0.49
N ASP A 94 3.26 -20.60 -0.61
CA ASP A 94 2.76 -20.13 -1.92
C ASP A 94 1.99 -18.78 -1.82
N PRO A 95 2.59 -17.72 -1.25
CA PRO A 95 1.88 -16.45 -1.05
C PRO A 95 1.51 -15.82 -2.40
N ALA A 96 0.23 -15.49 -2.55
CA ALA A 96 -0.24 -14.78 -3.74
C ALA A 96 0.28 -13.33 -3.73
N PRO A 97 0.45 -12.70 -4.93
CA PRO A 97 0.76 -11.28 -5.04
C PRO A 97 -0.35 -10.43 -4.41
N ILE A 98 -0.04 -9.71 -3.33
CA ILE A 98 -1.04 -8.98 -2.54
C ILE A 98 -1.74 -7.92 -3.40
N PHE A 99 -0.98 -7.09 -4.09
CA PHE A 99 -1.54 -5.96 -4.85
C PHE A 99 -2.49 -6.42 -5.96
N GLU A 100 -2.06 -7.37 -6.79
CA GLU A 100 -2.88 -7.90 -7.89
C GLU A 100 -4.15 -8.58 -7.36
N THR A 101 -4.03 -9.30 -6.23
CA THR A 101 -5.18 -9.97 -5.60
C THR A 101 -6.19 -8.95 -5.08
N VAL A 102 -5.73 -7.90 -4.38
CA VAL A 102 -6.57 -6.82 -3.88
C VAL A 102 -7.28 -6.10 -5.03
N GLU A 103 -6.55 -5.74 -6.09
CA GLU A 103 -7.11 -5.09 -7.28
C GLU A 103 -8.20 -5.96 -7.94
N ASN A 104 -7.96 -7.25 -8.05
CA ASN A 104 -8.93 -8.19 -8.60
C ASN A 104 -10.19 -8.30 -7.75
N LEU A 105 -10.05 -8.38 -6.42
CA LEU A 105 -11.17 -8.43 -5.50
C LEU A 105 -11.96 -7.12 -5.48
N GLN A 106 -11.31 -5.96 -5.50
CA GLN A 106 -12.00 -4.67 -5.63
C GLN A 106 -12.86 -4.57 -6.88
N ARG A 107 -12.36 -5.10 -8.00
CA ARG A 107 -13.04 -5.03 -9.29
C ARG A 107 -14.16 -6.05 -9.43
N LYS A 108 -13.99 -7.28 -8.91
CA LYS A 108 -14.88 -8.41 -9.15
C LYS A 108 -15.68 -8.84 -7.93
N GLY A 109 -15.26 -8.42 -6.74
CA GLY A 109 -15.76 -8.98 -5.48
C GLY A 109 -15.35 -10.43 -5.26
N GLY A 110 -15.97 -11.06 -4.29
CA GLY A 110 -15.79 -12.49 -4.02
C GLY A 110 -14.66 -12.82 -3.05
N ARG A 111 -13.93 -13.90 -3.34
CA ARG A 111 -12.88 -14.42 -2.46
C ARG A 111 -11.66 -14.90 -3.26
N ALA A 112 -10.50 -14.87 -2.61
CA ALA A 112 -9.27 -15.41 -3.15
C ALA A 112 -8.47 -16.14 -2.06
N VAL A 113 -7.92 -17.31 -2.38
CA VAL A 113 -6.92 -17.96 -1.54
C VAL A 113 -5.60 -17.25 -1.77
N VAL A 114 -5.01 -16.69 -0.70
CA VAL A 114 -3.80 -15.87 -0.78
C VAL A 114 -2.55 -16.57 -0.25
N GLY A 115 -2.73 -17.77 0.27
CA GLY A 115 -1.64 -18.61 0.76
C GLY A 115 -2.15 -19.72 1.67
N ARG A 116 -1.21 -20.51 2.21
CA ARG A 116 -1.47 -21.57 3.17
C ARG A 116 -0.53 -21.40 4.36
N CYS A 117 -0.98 -21.69 5.56
CA CYS A 117 -0.18 -21.59 6.77
C CYS A 117 -0.04 -22.95 7.42
N PRO A 118 1.15 -23.32 7.94
CA PRO A 118 1.38 -24.63 8.54
C PRO A 118 0.53 -24.89 9.78
N SER A 119 0.28 -23.85 10.57
CA SER A 119 -0.51 -23.92 11.79
C SER A 119 -1.60 -22.84 11.81
N ARG A 120 -2.55 -23.00 12.74
CA ARG A 120 -3.57 -21.97 12.98
C ARG A 120 -2.96 -20.67 13.50
N ALA A 121 -1.94 -20.77 14.36
CA ALA A 121 -1.26 -19.59 14.91
C ALA A 121 -0.58 -18.76 13.81
N ASP A 122 0.16 -19.44 12.91
CA ASP A 122 0.76 -18.79 11.74
C ASP A 122 -0.32 -18.14 10.86
N GLY A 123 -1.44 -18.82 10.68
CA GLY A 123 -2.57 -18.31 9.92
C GLY A 123 -3.21 -17.08 10.56
N ASP A 124 -3.42 -17.08 11.87
CA ASP A 124 -3.99 -15.94 12.60
C ASP A 124 -3.07 -14.70 12.50
N GLU A 125 -1.75 -14.89 12.63
CA GLU A 125 -0.76 -13.82 12.47
C GLU A 125 -0.76 -13.28 11.03
N ALA A 126 -0.70 -14.15 10.04
CA ALA A 126 -0.72 -13.78 8.63
C ALA A 126 -2.03 -13.07 8.26
N ALA A 127 -3.19 -13.53 8.77
CA ALA A 127 -4.48 -12.90 8.53
C ALA A 127 -4.55 -11.49 9.11
N ALA A 128 -4.10 -11.31 10.35
CA ALA A 128 -4.09 -10.01 11.01
C ALA A 128 -3.22 -9.00 10.24
N TRP A 129 -2.00 -9.40 9.89
CA TRP A 129 -1.11 -8.57 9.09
C TRP A 129 -1.71 -8.24 7.72
N LEU A 130 -2.28 -9.22 7.03
CA LEU A 130 -2.85 -9.03 5.69
C LEU A 130 -4.01 -8.04 5.72
N VAL A 131 -4.94 -8.17 6.67
CA VAL A 131 -6.08 -7.25 6.81
C VAL A 131 -5.62 -5.82 7.08
N ASP A 132 -4.65 -5.64 7.98
CA ASP A 132 -4.05 -4.35 8.27
C ASP A 132 -3.40 -3.74 7.00
N ARG A 133 -2.66 -4.56 6.26
CA ARG A 133 -2.00 -4.16 5.02
C ARG A 133 -2.99 -3.76 3.92
N VAL A 134 -4.01 -4.60 3.66
CA VAL A 134 -4.97 -4.33 2.58
C VAL A 134 -5.87 -3.15 2.89
N THR A 135 -6.13 -2.85 4.17
CA THR A 135 -6.85 -1.64 4.59
C THR A 135 -6.13 -0.38 4.13
N ARG A 136 -4.81 -0.36 4.15
CA ARG A 136 -4.00 0.76 3.63
C ARG A 136 -3.87 0.75 2.11
N LEU A 137 -3.81 -0.43 1.48
CA LEU A 137 -3.73 -0.55 0.02
C LEU A 137 -5.04 -0.18 -0.67
N ALA A 138 -6.17 -0.47 -0.05
CA ALA A 138 -7.50 -0.30 -0.59
C ALA A 138 -8.43 0.43 0.39
N PRO A 139 -8.13 1.69 0.75
CA PRO A 139 -9.01 2.47 1.62
C PRO A 139 -10.40 2.59 0.98
N GLY A 140 -11.44 2.27 1.75
CA GLY A 140 -12.83 2.30 1.26
C GLY A 140 -13.35 0.98 0.66
N ALA A 141 -12.51 -0.05 0.55
CA ALA A 141 -12.94 -1.41 0.22
C ALA A 141 -12.71 -2.32 1.44
N PRO A 142 -13.70 -2.54 2.28
CA PRO A 142 -13.54 -3.38 3.45
C PRO A 142 -13.26 -4.82 3.01
N MET A 143 -12.11 -5.34 3.43
CA MET A 143 -11.72 -6.71 3.19
C MET A 143 -11.53 -7.45 4.51
N ARG A 144 -11.82 -8.74 4.52
CA ARG A 144 -11.64 -9.62 5.67
C ARG A 144 -10.87 -10.86 5.28
N ALA A 145 -10.09 -11.40 6.19
CA ALA A 145 -9.41 -12.66 6.01
C ALA A 145 -10.08 -13.76 6.87
N THR A 146 -10.12 -14.98 6.35
CA THR A 146 -10.56 -16.16 7.06
C THR A 146 -9.56 -17.29 6.89
N LEU A 147 -9.54 -18.22 7.85
CA LEU A 147 -8.75 -19.42 7.78
C LEU A 147 -9.68 -20.62 7.55
N GLU A 148 -9.41 -21.39 6.50
CA GLU A 148 -10.14 -22.59 6.15
C GLU A 148 -9.21 -23.81 6.31
N PRO A 149 -9.53 -24.78 7.17
CA PRO A 149 -8.70 -25.98 7.31
C PRO A 149 -8.78 -26.84 6.05
N GLY A 150 -7.65 -27.37 5.62
CA GLY A 150 -7.58 -28.26 4.46
C GLY A 150 -6.21 -28.88 4.27
N GLY A 151 -6.16 -30.20 4.04
CA GLY A 151 -4.91 -30.88 3.74
C GLY A 151 -3.85 -30.85 4.84
N GLY A 152 -4.25 -30.76 6.11
CA GLY A 152 -3.30 -30.63 7.23
C GLY A 152 -2.71 -29.22 7.41
N GLN A 153 -3.23 -28.24 6.70
CA GLN A 153 -2.82 -26.83 6.75
C GLN A 153 -4.06 -25.93 6.87
N PHE A 154 -3.83 -24.64 6.97
CA PHE A 154 -4.88 -23.63 6.98
C PHE A 154 -4.74 -22.75 5.72
N MET A 155 -5.77 -22.75 4.89
CA MET A 155 -5.84 -21.83 3.75
C MET A 155 -6.19 -20.44 4.26
N LEU A 156 -5.38 -19.45 3.90
CA LEU A 156 -5.65 -18.05 4.16
C LEU A 156 -6.47 -17.49 3.00
N VAL A 157 -7.68 -17.04 3.28
CA VAL A 157 -8.65 -16.59 2.28
C VAL A 157 -8.99 -15.13 2.52
N LEU A 158 -8.78 -14.30 1.51
CA LEU A 158 -9.17 -12.89 1.50
C LEU A 158 -10.53 -12.73 0.80
N HIS A 159 -11.41 -11.94 1.39
CA HIS A 159 -12.76 -11.65 0.88
C HIS A 159 -12.94 -10.14 0.70
N ALA A 160 -13.60 -9.74 -0.38
CA ALA A 160 -14.10 -8.39 -0.60
C ALA A 160 -15.57 -8.29 -0.18
#